data_689f03d77bc19554db5b2a42ed69ff23
#
_entry.id   689f03d77bc19554db5b2a42ed69ff23
#
_cell.length_a   1.000
_cell.length_b   1.000
_cell.length_c   1.000
_cell.angle_alpha   90.00
_cell.angle_beta   90.00
_cell.angle_gamma   90.00
#
_symmetry.space_group_name_H-M   'P 1'
#
loop_
_entity.id
_entity.type
_entity.pdbx_description
1 polymer ?
#
loop_
_entity_poly.entity_id
_entity_poly.type
_entity_poly.pdbx_seq_one_letter_code
_entity_poly.pdbx_strand_id
1 'polypeptide(L)'
;EAINHDPAVTYIQTGSQIPGRPSFGSWLSYGLGRMNDDLPGYVVMHAKTNFGEQSLFNRLWGPGFLPSEHQGVLLRSQGDPVLYLNNPKGVSRSDRRAQLNALAALNESQHDRFGDPEVLARIKQHEMAYRMQTSVPELMDLSSEKESTFKLYGEEARQAGSFAACCLNARRLAERGVRNIQIFHRGWDAHGNLPKEHESQCKDIDQACAALITDLKERGMLEDTLVVWGGEFGRTAYCQGSLSEKNYGRDHHPRCFTTWMAGGGVKPGITYGRSDDYGYNIADADGNPIFPQPTKDHWTPGSVHIHDLNATILHLLGIDHRKLTYRYQGRDFRLTDIHGHVIKDLLA
;
A
#
# COMPACT_ATOMS: atom_id res chain seq x y z
N GLU A 1 -14.75 -12.03 0.45
CA GLU A 1 -16.03 -11.86 -0.26
C GLU A 1 -15.86 -11.76 -1.78
N ALA A 2 -14.77 -11.12 -2.26
CA ALA A 2 -14.48 -11.03 -3.69
C ALA A 2 -13.58 -12.18 -4.13
N ILE A 3 -13.92 -12.84 -5.23
CA ILE A 3 -13.20 -14.01 -5.75
C ILE A 3 -12.33 -13.68 -6.98
N ASN A 4 -12.54 -12.54 -7.62
CA ASN A 4 -11.75 -12.06 -8.74
C ASN A 4 -10.80 -10.94 -8.29
N HIS A 5 -9.62 -10.84 -8.90
CA HIS A 5 -8.57 -9.90 -8.52
C HIS A 5 -9.04 -8.44 -8.48
N ASP A 6 -9.68 -7.95 -9.53
CA ASP A 6 -10.04 -6.53 -9.61
C ASP A 6 -10.95 -6.07 -8.46
N PRO A 7 -12.10 -6.72 -8.15
CA PRO A 7 -12.89 -6.36 -6.98
C PRO A 7 -12.19 -6.67 -5.66
N ALA A 8 -11.34 -7.70 -5.57
CA ALA A 8 -10.65 -8.05 -4.34
C ALA A 8 -9.52 -7.07 -3.99
N VAL A 9 -8.69 -6.69 -4.97
CA VAL A 9 -7.66 -5.66 -4.78
C VAL A 9 -8.31 -4.30 -4.48
N THR A 10 -9.42 -3.98 -5.15
CA THR A 10 -10.19 -2.78 -4.85
C THR A 10 -10.70 -2.81 -3.40
N TYR A 11 -11.19 -3.97 -2.94
CA TYR A 11 -11.72 -4.14 -1.60
C TYR A 11 -10.66 -3.97 -0.50
N ILE A 12 -9.52 -4.63 -0.63
CA ILE A 12 -8.44 -4.50 0.37
C ILE A 12 -7.91 -3.07 0.43
N GLN A 13 -7.87 -2.37 -0.72
CA GLN A 13 -7.36 -1.00 -0.82
C GLN A 13 -8.35 0.08 -0.40
N THR A 14 -9.65 -0.14 -0.52
CA THR A 14 -10.66 0.93 -0.36
C THR A 14 -11.77 0.60 0.65
N GLY A 15 -11.80 -0.62 1.18
CA GLY A 15 -12.92 -1.10 1.99
C GLY A 15 -14.22 -1.32 1.20
N SER A 16 -14.16 -1.35 -0.14
CA SER A 16 -15.33 -1.57 -1.01
C SER A 16 -14.93 -2.32 -2.27
N GLN A 17 -15.75 -3.27 -2.71
CA GLN A 17 -15.56 -3.95 -4.00
C GLN A 17 -15.90 -3.04 -5.19
N ILE A 18 -16.68 -1.99 -4.94
CA ILE A 18 -17.13 -1.05 -5.97
C ILE A 18 -16.14 0.10 -6.04
N PRO A 19 -15.60 0.44 -7.23
CA PRO A 19 -14.73 1.60 -7.43
C PRO A 19 -15.36 2.93 -7.02
N GLY A 20 -14.53 3.93 -6.73
CA GLY A 20 -14.95 5.30 -6.42
C GLY A 20 -14.75 5.72 -4.98
N ARG A 21 -14.45 4.78 -4.08
CA ARG A 21 -14.05 5.12 -2.70
C ARG A 21 -12.56 5.45 -2.60
N PRO A 22 -12.17 6.32 -1.64
CA PRO A 22 -10.76 6.62 -1.39
C PRO A 22 -9.97 5.37 -1.01
N SER A 23 -8.73 5.31 -1.48
CA SER A 23 -7.80 4.26 -1.07
C SER A 23 -7.40 4.40 0.40
N PHE A 24 -6.93 3.31 0.99
CA PHE A 24 -6.39 3.27 2.36
C PHE A 24 -5.38 4.39 2.59
N GLY A 25 -4.39 4.54 1.70
CA GLY A 25 -3.39 5.58 1.81
C GLY A 25 -3.94 7.00 1.65
N SER A 26 -5.00 7.18 0.88
CA SER A 26 -5.68 8.48 0.78
C SER A 26 -6.40 8.83 2.10
N TRP A 27 -7.01 7.87 2.77
CA TRP A 27 -7.58 8.06 4.10
C TRP A 27 -6.49 8.40 5.14
N LEU A 28 -5.31 7.75 5.09
CA LEU A 28 -4.18 8.10 5.95
C LEU A 28 -3.68 9.52 5.67
N SER A 29 -3.52 9.88 4.39
CA SER A 29 -3.13 11.24 4.00
C SER A 29 -4.13 12.29 4.50
N TYR A 30 -5.44 12.00 4.43
CA TYR A 30 -6.49 12.86 4.93
C TYR A 30 -6.45 13.00 6.46
N GLY A 31 -6.31 11.88 7.19
CA GLY A 31 -6.36 11.87 8.66
C GLY A 31 -5.08 12.37 9.33
N LEU A 32 -3.91 12.09 8.76
CA LEU A 32 -2.61 12.35 9.39
C LEU A 32 -1.81 13.47 8.73
N GLY A 33 -2.16 13.86 7.50
CA GLY A 33 -1.39 14.83 6.74
C GLY A 33 0.02 14.34 6.38
N ARG A 34 0.94 15.28 6.20
CA ARG A 34 2.34 15.07 5.82
C ARG A 34 3.28 15.38 6.97
N MET A 35 4.45 14.71 7.00
CA MET A 35 5.55 15.01 7.94
C MET A 35 6.70 15.77 7.28
N ASN A 36 6.67 15.96 5.97
CA ASN A 36 7.65 16.71 5.20
C ASN A 36 6.94 17.55 4.12
N ASP A 37 7.65 18.55 3.59
CA ASP A 37 7.13 19.46 2.57
C ASP A 37 7.65 19.20 1.16
N ASP A 38 8.64 18.33 0.99
CA ASP A 38 9.38 18.15 -0.26
C ASP A 38 9.03 16.85 -0.99
N LEU A 39 8.32 15.94 -0.31
CA LEU A 39 7.85 14.66 -0.85
C LEU A 39 6.34 14.46 -0.56
N PRO A 40 5.63 13.68 -1.39
CA PRO A 40 4.24 13.33 -1.13
C PRO A 40 4.08 12.59 0.20
N GLY A 41 2.98 12.80 0.90
CA GLY A 41 2.66 12.02 2.12
C GLY A 41 2.26 10.58 1.84
N TYR A 42 1.93 10.26 0.57
CA TYR A 42 1.58 8.93 0.10
C TYR A 42 2.30 8.60 -1.20
N VAL A 43 3.17 7.62 -1.18
CA VAL A 43 3.98 7.16 -2.31
C VAL A 43 3.64 5.72 -2.64
N VAL A 44 3.54 5.42 -3.93
CA VAL A 44 3.27 4.09 -4.47
C VAL A 44 4.41 3.67 -5.38
N MET A 45 4.83 2.42 -5.30
CA MET A 45 5.82 1.82 -6.17
C MET A 45 5.32 0.48 -6.74
N HIS A 46 5.66 0.21 -8.00
CA HIS A 46 5.41 -1.07 -8.64
C HIS A 46 6.73 -1.81 -8.81
N ALA A 47 6.86 -2.94 -8.15
CA ALA A 47 7.99 -3.83 -8.38
C ALA A 47 7.81 -4.57 -9.71
N LYS A 48 8.93 -4.84 -10.40
CA LYS A 48 8.97 -5.75 -11.55
C LYS A 48 8.64 -7.16 -11.10
N THR A 49 8.07 -7.93 -11.99
CA THR A 49 7.78 -9.34 -11.78
C THR A 49 8.26 -10.16 -12.97
N ASN A 50 8.54 -11.44 -12.74
CA ASN A 50 8.96 -12.39 -13.75
C ASN A 50 7.79 -13.14 -14.42
N PHE A 51 6.59 -13.02 -13.87
CA PHE A 51 5.40 -13.72 -14.32
C PHE A 51 4.24 -12.77 -14.57
N GLY A 52 3.15 -13.32 -15.14
CA GLY A 52 1.98 -12.60 -15.62
C GLY A 52 1.55 -11.44 -14.73
N GLU A 53 1.45 -10.28 -15.33
CA GLU A 53 1.12 -9.03 -14.66
C GLU A 53 -0.39 -8.82 -14.61
N GLN A 54 -0.93 -8.77 -13.40
CA GLN A 54 -2.27 -8.24 -13.21
C GLN A 54 -2.28 -6.73 -13.35
N SER A 55 -3.32 -6.22 -14.00
CA SER A 55 -3.48 -4.78 -14.17
C SER A 55 -3.67 -4.08 -12.84
N LEU A 56 -2.89 -3.03 -12.60
CA LEU A 56 -3.06 -2.10 -11.50
C LEU A 56 -3.60 -0.78 -12.03
N PHE A 57 -4.63 -0.27 -11.41
CA PHE A 57 -5.32 0.95 -11.84
C PHE A 57 -5.11 2.07 -10.81
N ASN A 58 -5.04 3.30 -11.28
CA ASN A 58 -4.82 4.49 -10.44
C ASN A 58 -5.84 4.62 -9.29
N ARG A 59 -7.04 4.06 -9.43
CA ARG A 59 -8.03 4.04 -8.35
C ARG A 59 -7.57 3.32 -7.08
N LEU A 60 -6.61 2.40 -7.19
CA LEU A 60 -6.08 1.63 -6.05
C LEU A 60 -5.26 2.49 -5.08
N TRP A 61 -4.80 3.65 -5.54
CA TRP A 61 -4.14 4.68 -4.72
C TRP A 61 -4.77 6.06 -4.92
N GLY A 62 -5.97 6.08 -5.49
CA GLY A 62 -6.71 7.30 -5.80
C GLY A 62 -7.43 7.87 -4.59
N PRO A 63 -7.75 9.18 -4.63
CA PRO A 63 -8.42 9.88 -3.56
C PRO A 63 -9.92 9.57 -3.50
N GLY A 64 -10.51 8.94 -4.52
CA GLY A 64 -11.94 8.71 -4.63
C GLY A 64 -12.71 10.03 -4.56
N PHE A 65 -13.55 10.19 -3.54
CA PHE A 65 -14.29 11.42 -3.28
C PHE A 65 -13.57 12.39 -2.32
N LEU A 66 -12.39 12.04 -1.79
CA LEU A 66 -11.55 12.99 -1.06
C LEU A 66 -10.90 13.98 -2.02
N PRO A 67 -10.46 15.16 -1.55
CA PRO A 67 -9.69 16.10 -2.37
C PRO A 67 -8.47 15.45 -3.02
N SER A 68 -8.15 15.90 -4.22
CA SER A 68 -7.08 15.29 -5.05
C SER A 68 -5.68 15.39 -4.45
N GLU A 69 -5.47 16.28 -3.48
CA GLU A 69 -4.21 16.40 -2.72
C GLU A 69 -3.87 15.14 -1.90
N HIS A 70 -4.85 14.26 -1.63
CA HIS A 70 -4.67 13.00 -0.90
C HIS A 70 -4.37 11.80 -1.80
N GLN A 71 -4.25 12.02 -3.12
CA GLN A 71 -3.89 10.95 -4.05
C GLN A 71 -2.46 10.46 -3.82
N GLY A 72 -2.27 9.14 -3.92
CA GLY A 72 -0.95 8.54 -3.94
C GLY A 72 -0.17 8.89 -5.20
N VAL A 73 1.11 9.18 -5.05
CA VAL A 73 2.03 9.49 -6.16
C VAL A 73 2.80 8.24 -6.53
N LEU A 74 2.61 7.76 -7.76
CA LEU A 74 3.35 6.63 -8.29
C LEU A 74 4.78 7.07 -8.64
N LEU A 75 5.76 6.52 -7.92
CA LEU A 75 7.15 6.55 -8.33
C LEU A 75 7.44 5.39 -9.27
N ARG A 76 7.75 5.72 -10.51
CA ARG A 76 8.07 4.72 -11.54
C ARG A 76 9.41 4.08 -11.24
N SER A 77 9.45 2.79 -11.39
CA SER A 77 10.65 1.99 -11.16
C SER A 77 11.64 2.02 -12.32
N GLN A 78 11.27 2.59 -13.47
CA GLN A 78 12.11 2.71 -14.67
C GLN A 78 11.94 4.06 -15.37
N GLY A 79 13.03 4.59 -15.94
CA GLY A 79 13.05 5.92 -16.55
C GLY A 79 12.88 7.02 -15.51
N ASP A 80 12.26 8.12 -15.89
CA ASP A 80 11.98 9.22 -14.98
C ASP A 80 11.06 8.72 -13.84
N PRO A 81 11.45 8.85 -12.56
CA PRO A 81 10.65 8.39 -11.43
C PRO A 81 9.24 9.01 -11.39
N VAL A 82 9.12 10.26 -11.81
CA VAL A 82 7.85 10.97 -11.98
C VAL A 82 7.85 11.57 -13.38
N LEU A 83 6.81 11.29 -14.16
CA LEU A 83 6.69 11.85 -15.52
C LEU A 83 6.55 13.36 -15.48
N TYR A 84 7.21 14.02 -16.44
CA TYR A 84 7.15 15.47 -16.62
C TYR A 84 7.57 16.28 -15.38
N LEU A 85 8.36 15.68 -14.49
CA LEU A 85 8.87 16.36 -13.30
C LEU A 85 9.84 17.48 -13.68
N ASN A 86 10.71 17.25 -14.66
CA ASN A 86 11.70 18.21 -15.10
C ASN A 86 11.08 19.36 -15.90
N ASN A 87 11.71 20.52 -15.84
CA ASN A 87 11.31 21.66 -16.66
C ASN A 87 11.49 21.35 -18.15
N PRO A 88 10.61 21.86 -19.02
CA PRO A 88 10.84 21.82 -20.46
C PRO A 88 12.17 22.51 -20.86
N LYS A 89 12.74 22.07 -21.98
CA LYS A 89 13.98 22.67 -22.50
C LYS A 89 13.80 24.19 -22.67
N GLY A 90 14.74 24.96 -22.11
CA GLY A 90 14.73 26.43 -22.19
C GLY A 90 13.96 27.12 -21.05
N VAL A 91 13.37 26.38 -20.12
CA VAL A 91 12.72 26.93 -18.92
C VAL A 91 13.64 26.74 -17.73
N SER A 92 14.16 27.84 -17.18
CA SER A 92 14.98 27.78 -15.95
C SER A 92 14.13 27.47 -14.71
N ARG A 93 14.78 27.12 -13.60
CA ARG A 93 14.08 26.91 -12.31
C ARG A 93 13.43 28.22 -11.81
N SER A 94 14.08 29.37 -12.03
CA SER A 94 13.52 30.68 -11.70
C SER A 94 12.30 31.03 -12.55
N ASP A 95 12.34 30.75 -13.86
CA ASP A 95 11.19 30.99 -14.74
C ASP A 95 10.00 30.10 -14.35
N ARG A 96 10.31 28.83 -14.03
CA ARG A 96 9.27 27.93 -13.53
C ARG A 96 8.67 28.41 -12.21
N ARG A 97 9.47 28.94 -11.28
CA ARG A 97 8.97 29.52 -10.05
C ARG A 97 8.04 30.72 -10.30
N ALA A 98 8.46 31.61 -11.20
CA ALA A 98 7.64 32.75 -11.58
C ALA A 98 6.31 32.35 -12.22
N GLN A 99 6.32 31.33 -13.11
CA GLN A 99 5.09 30.76 -13.69
C GLN A 99 4.17 30.19 -12.63
N LEU A 100 4.69 29.43 -11.66
CA LEU A 100 3.88 28.84 -10.58
C LEU A 100 3.28 29.92 -9.66
N ASN A 101 4.02 30.99 -9.36
CA ASN A 101 3.52 32.11 -8.57
C ASN A 101 2.35 32.81 -9.29
N ALA A 102 2.50 33.05 -10.60
CA ALA A 102 1.43 33.67 -11.40
C ALA A 102 0.20 32.77 -11.49
N LEU A 103 0.41 31.44 -11.64
CA LEU A 103 -0.68 30.48 -11.68
C LEU A 103 -1.38 30.37 -10.32
N ALA A 104 -0.64 30.40 -9.21
CA ALA A 104 -1.22 30.40 -7.87
C ALA A 104 -2.11 31.61 -7.64
N ALA A 105 -1.63 32.82 -7.98
CA ALA A 105 -2.42 34.06 -7.85
C ALA A 105 -3.72 34.02 -8.71
N LEU A 106 -3.64 33.46 -9.93
CA LEU A 106 -4.83 33.27 -10.77
C LEU A 106 -5.82 32.29 -10.15
N ASN A 107 -5.33 31.17 -9.64
CA ASN A 107 -6.16 30.17 -8.99
C ASN A 107 -6.79 30.68 -7.70
N GLU A 108 -6.05 31.43 -6.87
CA GLU A 108 -6.58 32.09 -5.66
C GLU A 108 -7.74 33.02 -6.02
N SER A 109 -7.58 33.87 -7.05
CA SER A 109 -8.66 34.73 -7.55
C SER A 109 -9.88 33.92 -8.04
N GLN A 110 -9.69 32.77 -8.64
CA GLN A 110 -10.79 31.86 -9.02
C GLN A 110 -11.46 31.25 -7.79
N HIS A 111 -10.67 30.81 -6.80
CA HIS A 111 -11.21 30.29 -5.56
C HIS A 111 -12.07 31.32 -4.82
N ASP A 112 -11.60 32.56 -4.71
CA ASP A 112 -12.34 33.67 -4.07
C ASP A 112 -13.67 33.93 -4.76
N ARG A 113 -13.73 33.72 -6.08
CA ARG A 113 -14.93 33.95 -6.88
C ARG A 113 -15.93 32.80 -6.82
N PHE A 114 -15.46 31.56 -6.83
CA PHE A 114 -16.30 30.36 -7.01
C PHE A 114 -16.36 29.46 -5.78
N GLY A 115 -15.44 29.58 -4.82
CA GLY A 115 -15.42 28.81 -3.58
C GLY A 115 -15.05 27.32 -3.79
N ASP A 116 -14.49 26.95 -4.96
CA ASP A 116 -14.13 25.55 -5.25
C ASP A 116 -12.84 25.14 -4.53
N PRO A 117 -12.90 24.23 -3.54
CA PRO A 117 -11.73 23.80 -2.77
C PRO A 117 -10.70 23.04 -3.61
N GLU A 118 -11.09 22.44 -4.75
CA GLU A 118 -10.19 21.73 -5.64
C GLU A 118 -9.15 22.67 -6.29
N VAL A 119 -9.49 23.95 -6.43
CA VAL A 119 -8.56 24.97 -6.92
C VAL A 119 -7.36 25.13 -5.97
N LEU A 120 -7.60 25.13 -4.65
CA LEU A 120 -6.54 25.19 -3.64
C LEU A 120 -5.71 23.90 -3.63
N ALA A 121 -6.35 22.74 -3.83
CA ALA A 121 -5.65 21.46 -3.96
C ALA A 121 -4.66 21.46 -5.14
N ARG A 122 -5.03 22.05 -6.27
CA ARG A 122 -4.15 22.21 -7.46
C ARG A 122 -2.93 23.07 -7.17
N ILE A 123 -3.09 24.18 -6.44
CA ILE A 123 -1.95 25.03 -6.02
C ILE A 123 -0.95 24.18 -5.23
N LYS A 124 -1.43 23.45 -4.23
CA LYS A 124 -0.59 22.57 -3.39
C LYS A 124 0.11 21.47 -4.21
N GLN A 125 -0.58 20.90 -5.21
CA GLN A 125 -0.01 19.87 -6.11
C GLN A 125 1.12 20.46 -6.97
N HIS A 126 0.95 21.65 -7.53
CA HIS A 126 1.99 22.33 -8.31
C HIS A 126 3.22 22.65 -7.47
N GLU A 127 3.02 23.14 -6.24
CA GLU A 127 4.11 23.38 -5.30
C GLU A 127 4.86 22.10 -4.96
N MET A 128 4.15 21.02 -4.68
CA MET A 128 4.74 19.71 -4.42
C MET A 128 5.56 19.24 -5.62
N ALA A 129 5.00 19.28 -6.83
CA ALA A 129 5.72 18.88 -8.04
C ALA A 129 7.00 19.68 -8.26
N TYR A 130 7.00 20.99 -7.95
CA TYR A 130 8.19 21.83 -8.04
C TYR A 130 9.28 21.42 -7.03
N ARG A 131 8.90 21.10 -5.79
CA ARG A 131 9.85 20.65 -4.75
C ARG A 131 10.41 19.28 -5.10
N MET A 132 9.58 18.38 -5.62
CA MET A 132 9.97 17.04 -6.07
C MET A 132 11.03 17.04 -7.18
N GLN A 133 11.19 18.14 -7.94
CA GLN A 133 12.26 18.25 -8.95
C GLN A 133 13.67 18.04 -8.38
N THR A 134 13.86 18.32 -7.10
CA THR A 134 15.13 18.10 -6.40
C THR A 134 15.08 16.86 -5.51
N SER A 135 14.06 16.73 -4.70
CA SER A 135 13.95 15.68 -3.69
C SER A 135 13.82 14.26 -4.26
N VAL A 136 13.14 14.10 -5.39
CA VAL A 136 12.97 12.76 -6.01
C VAL A 136 14.28 12.24 -6.62
N PRO A 137 15.05 13.00 -7.41
CA PRO A 137 16.36 12.54 -7.88
C PRO A 137 17.32 12.18 -6.73
N GLU A 138 17.38 12.98 -5.66
CA GLU A 138 18.18 12.69 -4.47
C GLU A 138 17.73 11.42 -3.74
N LEU A 139 16.41 11.20 -3.66
CA LEU A 139 15.83 9.97 -3.10
C LEU A 139 16.26 8.74 -3.89
N MET A 140 16.17 8.81 -5.22
CA MET A 140 16.43 7.68 -6.11
C MET A 140 17.90 7.39 -6.36
N ASP A 141 18.78 8.32 -6.02
CA ASP A 141 20.24 8.13 -6.10
C ASP A 141 20.71 7.22 -4.95
N LEU A 142 21.04 5.99 -5.29
CA LEU A 142 21.54 4.97 -4.34
C LEU A 142 23.06 5.00 -4.20
N SER A 143 23.77 5.92 -4.86
CA SER A 143 25.25 6.01 -4.83
C SER A 143 25.82 6.26 -3.43
N SER A 144 25.01 6.88 -2.55
CA SER A 144 25.37 7.15 -1.15
C SER A 144 25.17 5.94 -0.22
N GLU A 145 24.52 4.87 -0.67
CA GLU A 145 24.29 3.67 0.13
C GLU A 145 25.56 2.85 0.28
N LYS A 146 25.76 2.32 1.48
CA LYS A 146 26.94 1.49 1.79
C LYS A 146 26.84 0.12 1.12
N GLU A 147 27.98 -0.50 0.85
CA GLU A 147 28.06 -1.86 0.33
C GLU A 147 27.36 -2.87 1.26
N SER A 148 27.40 -2.65 2.58
CA SER A 148 26.67 -3.47 3.55
C SER A 148 25.16 -3.43 3.36
N THR A 149 24.60 -2.28 2.92
CA THR A 149 23.18 -2.14 2.60
C THR A 149 22.80 -3.05 1.43
N PHE A 150 23.60 -3.06 0.36
CA PHE A 150 23.33 -3.93 -0.78
C PHE A 150 23.49 -5.43 -0.45
N LYS A 151 24.45 -5.78 0.42
CA LYS A 151 24.56 -7.15 0.93
C LYS A 151 23.33 -7.58 1.74
N LEU A 152 22.75 -6.65 2.51
CA LEU A 152 21.54 -6.90 3.31
C LEU A 152 20.32 -7.11 2.42
N TYR A 153 20.05 -6.16 1.49
CA TYR A 153 18.86 -6.19 0.63
C TYR A 153 18.98 -7.15 -0.56
N GLY A 154 20.18 -7.63 -0.89
CA GLY A 154 20.52 -8.39 -2.09
C GLY A 154 21.04 -7.50 -3.21
N GLU A 155 21.83 -8.08 -4.12
CA GLU A 155 22.40 -7.37 -5.29
C GLU A 155 21.32 -6.83 -6.24
N GLU A 156 20.13 -7.43 -6.23
CA GLU A 156 18.97 -6.98 -6.97
C GLU A 156 18.53 -5.57 -6.55
N ALA A 157 18.84 -5.12 -5.33
CA ALA A 157 18.56 -3.76 -4.89
C ALA A 157 19.26 -2.68 -5.72
N ARG A 158 20.32 -3.03 -6.47
CA ARG A 158 20.97 -2.14 -7.45
C ARG A 158 20.19 -2.03 -8.76
N GLN A 159 19.25 -2.93 -9.00
CA GLN A 159 18.47 -2.97 -10.22
C GLN A 159 17.19 -2.14 -10.05
N ALA A 160 17.10 -1.05 -10.78
CA ALA A 160 15.92 -0.19 -10.74
C ALA A 160 14.64 -1.00 -11.01
N GLY A 161 13.69 -0.92 -10.08
CA GLY A 161 12.40 -1.58 -10.16
C GLY A 161 12.34 -3.01 -9.64
N SER A 162 13.45 -3.61 -9.17
CA SER A 162 13.35 -4.86 -8.42
C SER A 162 12.56 -4.63 -7.11
N PHE A 163 11.99 -5.69 -6.55
CA PHE A 163 11.31 -5.58 -5.26
C PHE A 163 12.30 -5.14 -4.15
N ALA A 164 13.53 -5.61 -4.20
CA ALA A 164 14.58 -5.20 -3.28
C ALA A 164 14.90 -3.69 -3.38
N ALA A 165 14.97 -3.14 -4.61
CA ALA A 165 15.13 -1.70 -4.80
C ALA A 165 13.92 -0.91 -4.29
N CYS A 166 12.70 -1.42 -4.45
CA CYS A 166 11.50 -0.80 -3.90
C CYS A 166 11.53 -0.81 -2.36
N CYS A 167 11.93 -1.90 -1.72
CA CYS A 167 12.08 -1.98 -0.26
C CYS A 167 13.15 -1.02 0.27
N LEU A 168 14.31 -0.93 -0.40
CA LEU A 168 15.36 0.02 -0.04
C LEU A 168 14.87 1.47 -0.18
N ASN A 169 14.17 1.79 -1.26
CA ASN A 169 13.58 3.12 -1.44
C ASN A 169 12.46 3.40 -0.43
N ALA A 170 11.69 2.39 0.00
CA ALA A 170 10.69 2.57 1.05
C ALA A 170 11.33 2.98 2.38
N ARG A 171 12.43 2.35 2.78
CA ARG A 171 13.20 2.78 3.95
C ARG A 171 13.69 4.23 3.80
N ARG A 172 14.24 4.61 2.63
CA ARG A 172 14.72 5.97 2.35
C ARG A 172 13.61 7.02 2.36
N LEU A 173 12.42 6.64 1.88
CA LEU A 173 11.20 7.46 1.95
C LEU A 173 10.77 7.68 3.40
N ALA A 174 10.74 6.60 4.20
CA ALA A 174 10.39 6.68 5.62
C ALA A 174 11.35 7.58 6.40
N GLU A 175 12.67 7.47 6.17
CA GLU A 175 13.69 8.38 6.75
C GLU A 175 13.43 9.85 6.42
N ARG A 176 12.81 10.14 5.28
CA ARG A 176 12.46 11.51 4.84
C ARG A 176 11.05 11.95 5.25
N GLY A 177 10.39 11.18 6.11
CA GLY A 177 9.08 11.51 6.64
C GLY A 177 7.93 11.29 5.64
N VAL A 178 8.09 10.39 4.67
CA VAL A 178 6.95 9.92 3.88
C VAL A 178 6.15 8.95 4.74
N ARG A 179 4.93 9.34 5.07
CA ARG A 179 4.12 8.66 6.08
C ARG A 179 3.49 7.37 5.59
N ASN A 180 3.13 7.31 4.31
CA ASN A 180 2.49 6.15 3.72
C ASN A 180 3.20 5.73 2.43
N ILE A 181 3.69 4.48 2.42
CA ILE A 181 4.46 3.92 1.33
C ILE A 181 3.86 2.57 0.98
N GLN A 182 3.51 2.38 -0.28
CA GLN A 182 2.89 1.16 -0.77
C GLN A 182 3.71 0.57 -1.91
N ILE A 183 4.03 -0.71 -1.80
CA ILE A 183 4.72 -1.48 -2.84
C ILE A 183 3.76 -2.55 -3.35
N PHE A 184 3.52 -2.56 -4.67
CA PHE A 184 2.82 -3.64 -5.34
C PHE A 184 3.84 -4.59 -5.96
N HIS A 185 3.75 -5.88 -5.60
CA HIS A 185 4.47 -6.98 -6.23
C HIS A 185 3.45 -7.95 -6.82
N ARG A 186 3.44 -8.09 -8.14
CA ARG A 186 2.46 -8.87 -8.90
C ARG A 186 3.00 -10.25 -9.26
N GLY A 187 2.19 -11.06 -9.95
CA GLY A 187 2.62 -12.36 -10.47
C GLY A 187 2.41 -13.54 -9.53
N TRP A 188 1.48 -13.43 -8.59
CA TRP A 188 1.13 -14.50 -7.64
C TRP A 188 -0.09 -15.33 -8.08
N ASP A 189 -0.57 -15.12 -9.31
CA ASP A 189 -1.77 -15.77 -9.85
C ASP A 189 -1.45 -17.07 -10.59
N ALA A 190 -0.90 -18.05 -9.87
CA ALA A 190 -0.43 -19.32 -10.44
C ALA A 190 -1.57 -20.32 -10.59
N HIS A 191 -2.30 -20.26 -11.69
CA HIS A 191 -3.32 -21.23 -12.11
C HIS A 191 -2.71 -22.48 -12.78
N GLY A 192 -1.43 -22.50 -13.03
CA GLY A 192 -0.58 -23.59 -13.49
C GLY A 192 0.87 -23.29 -13.14
N ASN A 193 1.75 -24.27 -13.29
CA ASN A 193 3.19 -24.10 -13.07
C ASN A 193 3.56 -23.51 -11.68
N LEU A 194 2.68 -23.65 -10.70
CA LEU A 194 2.80 -23.08 -9.35
C LEU A 194 4.18 -23.33 -8.71
N PRO A 195 4.77 -24.56 -8.73
CA PRO A 195 6.04 -24.79 -8.06
C PRO A 195 7.14 -23.85 -8.53
N LYS A 196 7.27 -23.65 -9.85
CA LYS A 196 8.30 -22.79 -10.44
C LYS A 196 8.01 -21.31 -10.24
N GLU A 197 6.76 -20.90 -10.45
CA GLU A 197 6.35 -19.52 -10.30
C GLU A 197 6.47 -19.07 -8.85
N HIS A 198 6.02 -19.90 -7.91
CA HIS A 198 6.07 -19.58 -6.49
C HIS A 198 7.51 -19.49 -5.97
N GLU A 199 8.38 -20.43 -6.39
CA GLU A 199 9.82 -20.37 -6.06
C GLU A 199 10.45 -19.05 -6.51
N SER A 200 10.17 -18.61 -7.75
CA SER A 200 10.71 -17.36 -8.28
C SER A 200 10.18 -16.14 -7.53
N GLN A 201 8.88 -16.11 -7.25
CA GLN A 201 8.27 -15.01 -6.51
C GLN A 201 8.78 -14.91 -5.07
N CYS A 202 8.98 -16.04 -4.41
CA CYS A 202 9.59 -16.07 -3.07
C CYS A 202 11.04 -15.54 -3.11
N LYS A 203 11.83 -15.92 -4.11
CA LYS A 203 13.20 -15.38 -4.27
C LYS A 203 13.22 -13.87 -4.43
N ASP A 204 12.23 -13.30 -5.13
CA ASP A 204 12.16 -11.87 -5.32
C ASP A 204 11.91 -11.11 -4.00
N ILE A 205 11.14 -11.69 -3.07
CA ILE A 205 10.67 -10.95 -1.89
C ILE A 205 11.35 -11.31 -0.58
N ASP A 206 11.79 -12.56 -0.38
CA ASP A 206 12.20 -13.07 0.95
C ASP A 206 13.33 -12.25 1.57
N GLN A 207 14.44 -12.13 0.85
CA GLN A 207 15.60 -11.39 1.36
C GLN A 207 15.25 -9.92 1.58
N ALA A 208 14.54 -9.29 0.65
CA ALA A 208 14.21 -7.88 0.71
C ALA A 208 13.23 -7.54 1.84
N CYS A 209 12.26 -8.40 2.13
CA CYS A 209 11.36 -8.25 3.28
C CYS A 209 12.15 -8.35 4.60
N ALA A 210 12.99 -9.37 4.75
CA ALA A 210 13.83 -9.54 5.93
C ALA A 210 14.79 -8.36 6.11
N ALA A 211 15.38 -7.88 5.02
CA ALA A 211 16.27 -6.73 5.01
C ALA A 211 15.59 -5.45 5.46
N LEU A 212 14.38 -5.17 4.95
CA LEU A 212 13.61 -3.97 5.33
C LEU A 212 13.34 -3.95 6.84
N ILE A 213 12.87 -5.06 7.41
CA ILE A 213 12.60 -5.15 8.86
C ILE A 213 13.90 -4.98 9.66
N THR A 214 14.98 -5.63 9.22
CA THR A 214 16.28 -5.55 9.89
C THR A 214 16.85 -4.13 9.85
N ASP A 215 16.83 -3.48 8.68
CA ASP A 215 17.35 -2.12 8.48
C ASP A 215 16.54 -1.09 9.29
N LEU A 216 15.20 -1.21 9.30
CA LEU A 216 14.35 -0.35 10.14
C LEU A 216 14.65 -0.55 11.63
N LYS A 217 14.87 -1.79 12.07
CA LYS A 217 15.20 -2.10 13.47
C LYS A 217 16.58 -1.54 13.85
N GLU A 218 17.61 -1.76 13.03
CA GLU A 218 18.97 -1.26 13.27
C GLU A 218 19.05 0.27 13.31
N ARG A 219 18.14 0.95 12.59
CA ARG A 219 18.02 2.42 12.60
C ARG A 219 17.13 2.97 13.70
N GLY A 220 16.54 2.12 14.53
CA GLY A 220 15.59 2.54 15.57
C GLY A 220 14.27 3.09 15.01
N MET A 221 13.91 2.72 13.78
CA MET A 221 12.70 3.21 13.11
C MET A 221 11.53 2.22 13.20
N LEU A 222 11.79 0.94 13.52
CA LEU A 222 10.76 -0.10 13.48
C LEU A 222 9.65 0.14 14.50
N GLU A 223 9.95 0.74 15.64
CA GLU A 223 8.94 1.04 16.68
C GLU A 223 7.89 2.05 16.18
N ASP A 224 8.32 2.99 15.32
CA ASP A 224 7.46 4.04 14.75
C ASP A 224 7.01 3.72 13.30
N THR A 225 7.36 2.55 12.77
CA THR A 225 7.04 2.15 11.41
C THR A 225 6.29 0.82 11.40
N LEU A 226 5.01 0.85 11.01
CA LEU A 226 4.23 -0.36 10.80
C LEU A 226 4.48 -0.89 9.39
N VAL A 227 5.02 -2.09 9.30
CA VAL A 227 5.16 -2.82 8.03
C VAL A 227 4.05 -3.87 7.94
N VAL A 228 3.28 -3.83 6.85
CA VAL A 228 2.18 -4.77 6.58
C VAL A 228 2.42 -5.45 5.25
N TRP A 229 2.34 -6.77 5.23
CA TRP A 229 2.44 -7.60 4.04
C TRP A 229 1.22 -8.51 3.91
N GLY A 230 0.66 -8.60 2.72
CA GLY A 230 -0.49 -9.46 2.45
C GLY A 230 -0.90 -9.42 0.99
N GLY A 231 -1.88 -10.23 0.67
CA GLY A 231 -2.56 -10.25 -0.63
C GLY A 231 -4.05 -10.00 -0.47
N GLU A 232 -4.77 -9.95 -1.60
CA GLU A 232 -6.21 -9.64 -1.64
C GLU A 232 -7.10 -10.84 -1.30
N PHE A 233 -6.60 -12.06 -1.48
CA PHE A 233 -7.24 -13.31 -1.07
C PHE A 233 -6.23 -14.48 -1.04
N GLY A 234 -6.68 -15.63 -0.56
CA GLY A 234 -5.92 -16.88 -0.54
C GLY A 234 -6.14 -17.73 -1.79
N ARG A 235 -5.71 -18.97 -1.69
CA ARG A 235 -5.82 -19.97 -2.76
C ARG A 235 -6.44 -21.26 -2.24
N THR A 236 -7.12 -22.00 -3.13
CA THR A 236 -7.72 -23.29 -2.79
C THR A 236 -6.68 -24.30 -2.34
N ALA A 237 -7.10 -25.20 -1.45
CA ALA A 237 -6.27 -26.33 -1.03
C ALA A 237 -6.13 -27.39 -2.13
N TYR A 238 -7.09 -27.46 -3.03
CA TYR A 238 -7.11 -28.39 -4.16
C TYR A 238 -6.52 -27.77 -5.42
N CYS A 239 -6.08 -28.62 -6.35
CA CYS A 239 -5.53 -28.21 -7.63
C CYS A 239 -6.61 -27.66 -8.56
N GLN A 240 -6.29 -26.61 -9.29
CA GLN A 240 -7.03 -26.18 -10.46
C GLN A 240 -6.44 -26.84 -11.71
N GLY A 241 -7.31 -27.39 -12.57
CA GLY A 241 -6.88 -28.10 -13.78
C GLY A 241 -6.22 -29.46 -13.51
N SER A 242 -5.26 -29.85 -14.34
CA SER A 242 -4.57 -31.13 -14.23
C SER A 242 -3.57 -31.13 -13.09
N LEU A 243 -3.58 -32.16 -12.26
CA LEU A 243 -2.61 -32.37 -11.20
C LEU A 243 -1.47 -33.23 -11.72
N SER A 244 -0.27 -32.67 -11.75
CA SER A 244 0.96 -33.42 -11.97
C SER A 244 2.04 -32.91 -11.00
N GLU A 245 3.09 -33.72 -10.78
CA GLU A 245 4.18 -33.36 -9.87
C GLU A 245 4.84 -31.99 -10.20
N LYS A 246 4.92 -31.67 -11.48
CA LYS A 246 5.65 -30.48 -11.97
C LYS A 246 4.75 -29.36 -12.49
N ASN A 247 3.49 -29.64 -12.68
CA ASN A 247 2.56 -28.66 -13.25
C ASN A 247 1.18 -28.81 -12.61
N TYR A 248 0.90 -27.94 -11.66
CA TYR A 248 -0.41 -27.74 -11.07
C TYR A 248 -0.55 -26.26 -10.69
N GLY A 249 -1.78 -25.80 -10.49
CA GLY A 249 -2.11 -24.48 -10.02
C GLY A 249 -3.15 -24.53 -8.92
N ARG A 250 -3.51 -23.37 -8.40
CA ARG A 250 -4.56 -23.21 -7.39
C ARG A 250 -5.52 -22.10 -7.79
N ASP A 251 -6.79 -22.29 -7.50
CA ASP A 251 -7.81 -21.29 -7.76
C ASP A 251 -7.88 -20.26 -6.65
N HIS A 252 -8.62 -19.17 -6.87
CA HIS A 252 -8.87 -18.12 -5.90
C HIS A 252 -9.71 -18.62 -4.72
N HIS A 253 -9.35 -18.21 -3.52
CA HIS A 253 -10.11 -18.54 -2.32
C HIS A 253 -10.19 -17.35 -1.35
N PRO A 254 -11.31 -16.62 -1.31
CA PRO A 254 -11.39 -15.34 -0.60
C PRO A 254 -11.60 -15.48 0.92
N ARG A 255 -11.82 -16.67 1.44
CA ARG A 255 -12.20 -16.86 2.86
C ARG A 255 -11.03 -16.98 3.81
N CYS A 256 -9.91 -17.51 3.34
CA CYS A 256 -8.81 -17.87 4.20
C CYS A 256 -7.48 -17.46 3.57
N PHE A 257 -6.79 -16.51 4.19
CA PHE A 257 -5.45 -16.06 3.76
C PHE A 257 -4.73 -15.38 4.93
N THR A 258 -3.43 -15.23 4.77
CA THR A 258 -2.55 -14.71 5.82
C THR A 258 -2.06 -13.31 5.48
N THR A 259 -2.04 -12.45 6.48
CA THR A 259 -1.33 -11.17 6.48
C THR A 259 -0.36 -11.16 7.65
N TRP A 260 0.87 -10.65 7.47
CA TRP A 260 1.77 -10.43 8.60
C TRP A 260 2.05 -8.93 8.78
N MET A 261 2.37 -8.56 10.01
CA MET A 261 2.71 -7.21 10.40
C MET A 261 3.95 -7.20 11.30
N ALA A 262 4.74 -6.12 11.22
CA ALA A 262 5.90 -5.92 12.09
C ALA A 262 6.06 -4.44 12.44
N GLY A 263 6.52 -4.15 13.66
CA GLY A 263 6.74 -2.79 14.14
C GLY A 263 5.47 -2.02 14.47
N GLY A 264 5.59 -0.71 14.65
CA GLY A 264 4.46 0.21 14.84
C GLY A 264 3.48 -0.17 15.94
N GLY A 265 3.93 -0.78 17.04
CA GLY A 265 3.08 -1.16 18.18
C GLY A 265 2.35 -2.50 18.02
N VAL A 266 2.71 -3.31 17.02
CA VAL A 266 2.21 -4.69 16.90
C VAL A 266 2.97 -5.60 17.87
N LYS A 267 2.23 -6.44 18.59
CA LYS A 267 2.79 -7.45 19.49
C LYS A 267 3.60 -8.50 18.72
N PRO A 268 4.89 -8.67 19.01
CA PRO A 268 5.72 -9.59 18.26
C PRO A 268 5.49 -11.05 18.64
N GLY A 269 5.79 -11.97 17.71
CA GLY A 269 5.84 -13.41 17.95
C GLY A 269 4.50 -14.08 18.19
N ILE A 270 3.40 -13.49 17.76
CA ILE A 270 2.07 -14.08 17.90
C ILE A 270 1.45 -14.42 16.56
N THR A 271 0.54 -15.37 16.58
CA THR A 271 -0.40 -15.65 15.48
C THR A 271 -1.81 -15.44 16.01
N TYR A 272 -2.61 -14.65 15.30
CA TYR A 272 -4.00 -14.42 15.62
C TYR A 272 -4.90 -15.03 14.54
N GLY A 273 -5.87 -15.84 14.98
CA GLY A 273 -6.72 -16.62 14.09
C GLY A 273 -6.02 -17.89 13.58
N ARG A 274 -6.79 -18.76 13.01
CA ARG A 274 -6.30 -19.99 12.36
C ARG A 274 -7.25 -20.48 11.29
N SER A 275 -6.74 -21.34 10.42
CA SER A 275 -7.54 -22.11 9.46
C SER A 275 -7.74 -23.54 9.95
N ASP A 276 -8.68 -24.24 9.31
CA ASP A 276 -8.74 -25.70 9.37
C ASP A 276 -7.48 -26.32 8.77
N ASP A 277 -7.34 -27.64 8.92
CA ASP A 277 -6.17 -28.40 8.44
C ASP A 277 -5.95 -28.31 6.92
N TYR A 278 -6.98 -27.94 6.18
CA TYR A 278 -6.90 -27.76 4.74
C TYR A 278 -6.56 -26.32 4.31
N GLY A 279 -6.49 -25.36 5.26
CA GLY A 279 -6.32 -23.94 4.93
C GLY A 279 -7.50 -23.36 4.16
N TYR A 280 -8.70 -23.94 4.31
CA TYR A 280 -9.87 -23.63 3.51
C TYR A 280 -10.93 -22.81 4.26
N ASN A 281 -11.17 -23.11 5.53
CA ASN A 281 -12.11 -22.38 6.37
C ASN A 281 -11.39 -21.72 7.54
N ILE A 282 -11.96 -20.61 8.03
CA ILE A 282 -11.61 -20.08 9.34
C ILE A 282 -12.05 -21.09 10.39
N ALA A 283 -11.18 -21.37 11.37
CA ALA A 283 -11.38 -22.40 12.37
C ALA A 283 -11.32 -21.81 13.80
N ASP A 284 -11.91 -22.55 14.75
CA ASP A 284 -11.83 -22.30 16.19
C ASP A 284 -10.44 -22.66 16.74
N ALA A 285 -10.27 -22.52 18.07
CA ALA A 285 -9.00 -22.82 18.75
C ALA A 285 -8.57 -24.30 18.61
N ASP A 286 -9.51 -25.20 18.42
CA ASP A 286 -9.28 -26.64 18.26
C ASP A 286 -9.00 -27.05 16.80
N GLY A 287 -9.17 -26.10 15.85
CA GLY A 287 -8.97 -26.34 14.41
C GLY A 287 -10.22 -26.78 13.68
N ASN A 288 -11.38 -26.78 14.34
CA ASN A 288 -12.64 -27.11 13.68
C ASN A 288 -13.18 -25.94 12.88
N PRO A 289 -13.66 -26.16 11.64
CA PRO A 289 -14.26 -25.10 10.86
C PRO A 289 -15.44 -24.43 11.56
N ILE A 290 -15.44 -23.11 11.61
CA ILE A 290 -16.57 -22.33 12.19
C ILE A 290 -17.66 -22.21 11.12
N PHE A 291 -18.91 -22.51 11.49
CA PHE A 291 -20.07 -22.35 10.61
C PHE A 291 -21.21 -21.60 11.32
N PRO A 292 -21.87 -20.61 10.67
CA PRO A 292 -21.50 -20.06 9.35
C PRO A 292 -20.11 -19.40 9.39
N GLN A 293 -19.41 -19.40 8.24
CA GLN A 293 -18.10 -18.74 8.15
C GLN A 293 -18.24 -17.25 8.48
N PRO A 294 -17.26 -16.64 9.18
CA PRO A 294 -17.29 -15.23 9.52
C PRO A 294 -17.40 -14.33 8.27
N THR A 295 -18.15 -13.25 8.40
CA THR A 295 -18.33 -12.21 7.36
C THR A 295 -18.22 -10.82 8.00
N LYS A 296 -18.27 -9.78 7.19
CA LYS A 296 -18.32 -8.39 7.71
C LYS A 296 -19.49 -8.14 8.65
N ASP A 297 -20.62 -8.84 8.48
CA ASP A 297 -21.85 -8.70 9.27
C ASP A 297 -21.94 -9.72 10.40
N HIS A 298 -21.07 -10.74 10.39
CA HIS A 298 -21.02 -11.80 11.40
C HIS A 298 -19.57 -12.05 11.81
N TRP A 299 -19.11 -11.27 12.78
CA TRP A 299 -17.78 -11.42 13.35
C TRP A 299 -17.74 -12.54 14.39
N THR A 300 -16.63 -13.28 14.42
CA THR A 300 -16.36 -14.34 15.39
C THR A 300 -14.96 -14.14 15.96
N PRO A 301 -14.73 -14.32 17.27
CA PRO A 301 -13.37 -14.30 17.84
C PRO A 301 -12.42 -15.24 17.11
N GLY A 302 -11.20 -14.77 16.82
CA GLY A 302 -10.22 -15.51 16.02
C GLY A 302 -10.36 -15.30 14.51
N SER A 303 -11.38 -14.59 14.03
CA SER A 303 -11.49 -14.17 12.64
C SER A 303 -11.07 -12.71 12.45
N VAL A 304 -10.54 -12.38 11.27
CA VAL A 304 -10.19 -11.01 10.89
C VAL A 304 -10.77 -10.72 9.51
N HIS A 305 -11.70 -9.80 9.45
CA HIS A 305 -12.21 -9.27 8.18
C HIS A 305 -11.34 -8.11 7.70
N ILE A 306 -11.40 -7.75 6.41
CA ILE A 306 -10.64 -6.60 5.86
C ILE A 306 -10.95 -5.30 6.62
N HIS A 307 -12.20 -5.10 7.03
CA HIS A 307 -12.56 -3.93 7.85
C HIS A 307 -11.92 -3.96 9.25
N ASP A 308 -11.73 -5.15 9.84
CA ASP A 308 -11.05 -5.30 11.14
C ASP A 308 -9.54 -5.03 11.00
N LEU A 309 -8.93 -5.53 9.92
CA LEU A 309 -7.55 -5.21 9.58
C LEU A 309 -7.37 -3.69 9.43
N ASN A 310 -8.21 -3.04 8.63
CA ASN A 310 -8.16 -1.59 8.43
C ASN A 310 -8.40 -0.82 9.74
N ALA A 311 -9.35 -1.25 10.58
CA ALA A 311 -9.61 -0.64 11.88
C ALA A 311 -8.41 -0.76 12.82
N THR A 312 -7.75 -1.93 12.81
CA THR A 312 -6.57 -2.21 13.64
C THR A 312 -5.36 -1.39 13.19
N ILE A 313 -5.11 -1.31 11.89
CA ILE A 313 -4.02 -0.47 11.35
C ILE A 313 -4.27 1.01 11.67
N LEU A 314 -5.49 1.52 11.48
CA LEU A 314 -5.83 2.90 11.84
C LEU A 314 -5.61 3.16 13.34
N HIS A 315 -5.98 2.20 14.21
CA HIS A 315 -5.77 2.30 15.64
C HIS A 315 -4.28 2.36 16.01
N LEU A 316 -3.44 1.51 15.40
CA LEU A 316 -1.97 1.54 15.58
C LEU A 316 -1.36 2.88 15.15
N LEU A 317 -1.96 3.56 14.18
CA LEU A 317 -1.57 4.89 13.73
C LEU A 317 -2.21 6.03 14.56
N GLY A 318 -2.87 5.71 15.69
CA GLY A 318 -3.48 6.69 16.58
C GLY A 318 -4.83 7.24 16.11
N ILE A 319 -5.47 6.59 15.13
CA ILE A 319 -6.74 7.05 14.56
C ILE A 319 -7.90 6.16 15.04
N ASP A 320 -8.94 6.77 15.61
CA ASP A 320 -10.23 6.08 15.78
C ASP A 320 -10.93 5.99 14.42
N HIS A 321 -10.97 4.80 13.84
CA HIS A 321 -11.55 4.54 12.53
C HIS A 321 -13.03 4.95 12.41
N ARG A 322 -13.75 5.10 13.54
CA ARG A 322 -15.16 5.53 13.57
C ARG A 322 -15.30 7.04 13.48
N LYS A 323 -14.25 7.79 13.86
CA LYS A 323 -14.21 9.26 13.86
C LYS A 323 -13.58 9.83 12.59
N LEU A 324 -12.73 9.08 11.89
CA LEU A 324 -12.17 9.49 10.61
C LEU A 324 -13.24 9.37 9.53
N THR A 325 -14.00 10.45 9.34
CA THR A 325 -15.11 10.51 8.39
C THR A 325 -14.93 11.65 7.39
N TYR A 326 -15.52 11.48 6.22
CA TYR A 326 -15.64 12.52 5.21
C TYR A 326 -17.06 12.57 4.68
N ARG A 327 -17.65 13.78 4.70
CA ARG A 327 -19.02 13.97 4.24
C ARG A 327 -19.06 14.12 2.72
N TYR A 328 -19.76 13.20 2.07
CA TYR A 328 -19.93 13.19 0.63
C TYR A 328 -21.37 12.82 0.27
N GLN A 329 -22.00 13.56 -0.62
CA GLN A 329 -23.39 13.35 -1.05
C GLN A 329 -24.38 13.08 0.11
N GLY A 330 -24.24 13.86 1.21
CA GLY A 330 -25.16 13.77 2.35
C GLY A 330 -24.87 12.66 3.37
N ARG A 331 -23.90 11.78 3.11
CA ARG A 331 -23.48 10.70 4.03
C ARG A 331 -22.06 10.94 4.54
N ASP A 332 -21.81 10.58 5.80
CA ASP A 332 -20.46 10.51 6.36
C ASP A 332 -19.85 9.14 6.05
N PHE A 333 -18.84 9.12 5.17
CA PHE A 333 -18.11 7.93 4.80
C PHE A 333 -16.89 7.74 5.69
N ARG A 334 -16.48 6.49 5.88
CA ARG A 334 -15.21 6.09 6.50
C ARG A 334 -14.65 4.85 5.79
N LEU A 335 -13.35 4.59 5.94
CA LEU A 335 -12.68 3.46 5.31
C LEU A 335 -13.32 2.12 5.66
N THR A 336 -13.71 1.94 6.92
CA THR A 336 -14.31 0.70 7.44
C THR A 336 -15.82 0.60 7.23
N ASP A 337 -16.42 1.55 6.51
CA ASP A 337 -17.87 1.68 6.37
C ASP A 337 -18.58 1.67 7.74
N ILE A 338 -19.56 0.80 7.96
CA ILE A 338 -20.24 0.63 9.26
C ILE A 338 -19.61 -0.49 10.11
N HIS A 339 -18.59 -1.15 9.61
CA HIS A 339 -17.95 -2.33 10.18
C HIS A 339 -16.60 -2.00 10.84
N GLY A 340 -15.86 -3.04 11.20
CA GLY A 340 -14.49 -2.98 11.71
C GLY A 340 -14.40 -3.07 13.23
N HIS A 341 -13.65 -4.07 13.69
CA HIS A 341 -13.28 -4.29 15.08
C HIS A 341 -11.77 -4.15 15.22
N VAL A 342 -11.31 -3.37 16.18
CA VAL A 342 -9.88 -3.34 16.51
C VAL A 342 -9.50 -4.64 17.20
N ILE A 343 -8.56 -5.38 16.64
CA ILE A 343 -8.07 -6.65 17.20
C ILE A 343 -7.04 -6.34 18.27
N LYS A 344 -7.52 -6.22 19.51
CA LYS A 344 -6.68 -5.79 20.65
C LYS A 344 -5.57 -6.78 20.99
N ASP A 345 -5.75 -8.06 20.70
CA ASP A 345 -4.76 -9.10 20.97
C ASP A 345 -3.49 -8.95 20.10
N LEU A 346 -3.56 -8.19 19.00
CA LEU A 346 -2.43 -7.83 18.15
C LEU A 346 -1.63 -6.63 18.68
N LEU A 347 -2.11 -5.91 19.69
CA LEU A 347 -1.47 -4.68 20.18
C LEU A 347 -0.43 -5.00 21.28
N ALA A 348 0.74 -4.32 21.23
CA ALA A 348 1.80 -4.46 22.22
C ALA A 348 1.47 -3.76 23.54
#